data_2217bff6390d554666201be75e1ca34f
#
_entry.id   2217bff6390d554666201be75e1ca34f
#
_cell.length_a   1.000
_cell.length_b   1.000
_cell.length_c   1.000
_cell.angle_alpha   90.00
_cell.angle_beta   90.00
_cell.angle_gamma   90.00
#
_symmetry.space_group_name_H-M   'P 1'
#
loop_
_entity.id
_entity.type
_entity.pdbx_description
1 polymer ?
#
loop_
_entity_poly.entity_id
_entity_poly.type
_entity_poly.pdbx_seq_one_letter_code
_entity_poly.pdbx_strand_id
1 'polypeptide(L)'
;MLRSLALASCAALVSCHSVIRVEMPRAETSLSTREKRHMAAVLDHMAAGWDAMHQGPSARRRQAQDQYDQALASFLREWDDHQSPRYWQTGTVFTSGEHSFQIDFDPKSDPRREVAPAQMDQIILASRRRSHAEDTLSERPGIGVPVVGHVTRTNEARKEHPFMPPNGGNLTLTAVMEVDADDGNPATPRRCRLHLHNALNVETVKIRQDERLLAANFTAAKDRALSRKSLRLFSWLGLLYPERTLGDCQLYRMDSYDPRRIPVVFVHGLMSDPHIWLNVVNAISSDPELRKKYQPWYFLYPTGMSVPQTSARLRASLQQARDYYDPDHNDPGMNRMILVGHSMGGLLSRMQAIDPKDKLWNSIFSKPPEQLNVSASERARLVGTLKFKPQSQVKRLVFITTPHRGSSIAGMNIVRRLASLIRLPVDTLLVSQQLLTGNTDALNPQIRDWGFFAFLSLGTLSDEHPFYQGLNSVPIPVPYHSVIGQFGRKPLLESSDGAVPYSSAHLDGAKSEKVVPCWHGCVERPEVVQEVVRILREHLRESGTL
;
A
#
# COMPACT_ATOMS: atom_id res chain seq x y z
N MET A 1 -26.17 6.49 29.86
CA MET A 1 -24.83 7.07 29.65
C MET A 1 -24.19 6.68 28.32
N LEU A 2 -24.27 5.46 27.82
CA LEU A 2 -23.69 5.05 26.52
C LEU A 2 -24.36 5.68 25.27
N ARG A 3 -25.62 6.08 25.35
CA ARG A 3 -26.32 6.78 24.25
C ARG A 3 -25.84 8.22 24.01
N SER A 4 -25.41 8.92 25.05
CA SER A 4 -24.95 10.31 24.96
C SER A 4 -23.53 10.43 24.42
N LEU A 5 -22.66 9.44 24.64
CA LEU A 5 -21.29 9.42 24.12
C LEU A 5 -21.24 9.09 22.62
N ALA A 6 -22.11 8.21 22.13
CA ALA A 6 -22.18 7.88 20.71
C ALA A 6 -22.74 9.03 19.86
N LEU A 7 -23.71 9.78 20.39
CA LEU A 7 -24.31 10.94 19.71
C LEU A 7 -23.39 12.17 19.72
N ALA A 8 -22.63 12.39 20.80
CA ALA A 8 -21.68 13.50 20.87
C ALA A 8 -20.50 13.31 19.91
N SER A 9 -20.02 12.07 19.71
CA SER A 9 -19.00 11.77 18.73
C SER A 9 -19.48 11.89 17.27
N CYS A 10 -20.76 11.60 17.00
CA CYS A 10 -21.34 11.79 15.67
C CYS A 10 -21.62 13.25 15.33
N ALA A 11 -22.03 14.09 16.31
CA ALA A 11 -22.29 15.51 16.08
C ALA A 11 -21.02 16.31 15.77
N ALA A 12 -19.88 15.93 16.36
CA ALA A 12 -18.59 16.54 16.04
C ALA A 12 -18.05 16.17 14.64
N LEU A 13 -18.53 15.07 14.03
CA LEU A 13 -18.13 14.61 12.70
C LEU A 13 -18.93 15.25 11.55
N VAL A 14 -20.10 15.84 11.82
CA VAL A 14 -20.94 16.47 10.78
C VAL A 14 -20.45 17.89 10.43
N SER A 15 -19.63 18.51 11.28
CA SER A 15 -19.05 19.84 11.04
C SER A 15 -17.76 19.84 10.22
N CYS A 16 -17.16 18.69 9.91
CA CYS A 16 -15.94 18.59 9.11
C CYS A 16 -16.22 18.37 7.62
N HIS A 17 -16.91 19.32 6.98
CA HIS A 17 -17.05 19.37 5.51
C HIS A 17 -15.83 19.99 4.80
N SER A 18 -14.71 20.10 5.50
CA SER A 18 -13.51 20.65 4.88
C SER A 18 -12.28 20.22 5.65
N VAL A 19 -11.71 19.06 5.36
CA VAL A 19 -10.27 18.85 5.57
C VAL A 19 -9.81 17.60 4.80
N ILE A 20 -10.06 17.52 3.52
CA ILE A 20 -8.96 17.27 2.62
C ILE A 20 -8.50 18.68 2.24
N ARG A 21 -7.65 19.28 3.05
CA ARG A 21 -6.80 20.34 2.55
C ARG A 21 -5.93 19.67 1.49
N VAL A 22 -6.33 19.77 0.25
CA VAL A 22 -5.40 19.89 -0.85
C VAL A 22 -4.55 21.08 -0.44
N GLU A 23 -3.34 20.83 0.06
CA GLU A 23 -2.38 21.91 0.21
C GLU A 23 -2.22 22.45 -1.21
N MET A 24 -2.82 23.62 -1.44
CA MET A 24 -2.60 24.37 -2.68
C MET A 24 -1.08 24.48 -2.83
N PRO A 25 -0.54 24.33 -4.03
CA PRO A 25 0.88 24.55 -4.26
C PRO A 25 1.26 25.88 -3.62
N ARG A 26 2.30 25.87 -2.78
CA ARG A 26 2.82 27.11 -2.20
C ARG A 26 3.10 28.06 -3.35
N ALA A 27 2.62 29.30 -3.24
CA ALA A 27 2.96 30.33 -4.20
C ALA A 27 4.50 30.41 -4.27
N GLU A 28 5.03 30.58 -5.47
CA GLU A 28 6.47 30.79 -5.70
C GLU A 28 6.98 31.90 -4.77
N THR A 29 7.63 31.53 -3.68
CA THR A 29 8.29 32.50 -2.80
C THR A 29 9.74 32.59 -3.24
N SER A 30 10.09 33.69 -3.87
CA SER A 30 11.49 33.97 -4.21
C SER A 30 12.31 34.13 -2.92
N LEU A 31 13.45 33.44 -2.85
CA LEU A 31 14.39 33.59 -1.75
C LEU A 31 14.85 35.05 -1.58
N SER A 32 14.83 35.54 -0.35
CA SER A 32 15.40 36.84 -0.01
C SER A 32 16.93 36.83 -0.18
N THR A 33 17.54 37.99 -0.25
CA THR A 33 19.01 38.12 -0.33
C THR A 33 19.73 37.50 0.86
N ARG A 34 19.11 37.51 2.05
CA ARG A 34 19.66 36.86 3.25
C ARG A 34 19.65 35.35 3.12
N GLU A 35 18.53 34.79 2.65
CA GLU A 35 18.37 33.35 2.43
C GLU A 35 19.30 32.85 1.34
N LYS A 36 19.45 33.58 0.24
CA LYS A 36 20.41 33.24 -0.82
C LYS A 36 21.85 33.21 -0.31
N ARG A 37 22.25 34.17 0.54
CA ARG A 37 23.59 34.15 1.19
C ARG A 37 23.76 32.97 2.12
N HIS A 38 22.74 32.64 2.91
CA HIS A 38 22.78 31.48 3.78
C HIS A 38 22.92 30.18 2.97
N MET A 39 22.13 30.01 1.93
CA MET A 39 22.22 28.86 1.03
C MET A 39 23.60 28.74 0.36
N ALA A 40 24.21 29.86 -0.05
CA ALA A 40 25.55 29.86 -0.60
C ALA A 40 26.60 29.38 0.43
N ALA A 41 26.47 29.80 1.70
CA ALA A 41 27.36 29.32 2.77
C ALA A 41 27.19 27.81 3.03
N VAL A 42 25.97 27.28 2.94
CA VAL A 42 25.71 25.82 3.03
C VAL A 42 26.36 25.08 1.88
N LEU A 43 26.26 25.63 0.64
CA LEU A 43 26.90 25.06 -0.54
C LEU A 43 28.43 25.09 -0.45
N ASP A 44 29.01 26.14 0.14
CA ASP A 44 30.46 26.23 0.38
C ASP A 44 30.94 25.10 1.32
N HIS A 45 30.25 24.88 2.42
CA HIS A 45 30.55 23.76 3.33
C HIS A 45 30.39 22.39 2.65
N MET A 46 29.37 22.23 1.81
CA MET A 46 29.14 21.02 1.05
C MET A 46 30.28 20.79 0.04
N ALA A 47 30.68 21.83 -0.69
CA ALA A 47 31.77 21.77 -1.67
C ALA A 47 33.11 21.43 -1.00
N ALA A 48 33.40 22.02 0.16
CA ALA A 48 34.61 21.70 0.94
C ALA A 48 34.61 20.22 1.39
N GLY A 49 33.47 19.69 1.85
CA GLY A 49 33.32 18.26 2.17
C GLY A 49 33.49 17.37 0.95
N TRP A 50 32.92 17.76 -0.19
CA TRP A 50 33.06 17.05 -1.46
C TRP A 50 34.52 16.95 -1.90
N ASP A 51 35.28 18.03 -1.90
CA ASP A 51 36.68 18.04 -2.29
C ASP A 51 37.55 17.22 -1.34
N ALA A 52 37.33 17.37 -0.02
CA ALA A 52 38.06 16.63 0.99
C ALA A 52 37.84 15.10 0.90
N MET A 53 36.66 14.65 0.49
CA MET A 53 36.40 13.23 0.23
C MET A 53 37.27 12.65 -0.88
N HIS A 54 37.66 13.47 -1.85
CA HIS A 54 38.38 13.00 -3.05
C HIS A 54 39.90 13.20 -2.97
N GLN A 55 40.37 14.07 -2.07
CA GLN A 55 41.79 14.46 -2.00
C GLN A 55 42.51 14.00 -0.73
N GLY A 56 41.77 13.51 0.30
CA GLY A 56 42.34 13.23 1.62
C GLY A 56 42.66 11.75 1.91
N PRO A 57 43.41 11.46 2.96
CA PRO A 57 43.62 10.11 3.49
C PRO A 57 42.30 9.43 3.87
N SER A 58 42.25 8.10 3.81
CA SER A 58 41.01 7.31 4.05
C SER A 58 40.31 7.60 5.38
N ALA A 59 41.08 7.89 6.46
CA ALA A 59 40.52 8.23 7.76
C ALA A 59 39.76 9.58 7.78
N ARG A 60 40.18 10.54 6.97
CA ARG A 60 39.52 11.86 6.85
C ARG A 60 38.33 11.83 5.86
N ARG A 61 38.31 10.87 4.96
CA ARG A 61 37.24 10.80 3.93
C ARG A 61 35.87 10.56 4.53
N ARG A 62 35.77 9.77 5.61
CA ARG A 62 34.49 9.53 6.30
C ARG A 62 33.93 10.81 6.95
N GLN A 63 34.79 11.53 7.68
CA GLN A 63 34.38 12.81 8.28
C GLN A 63 33.99 13.84 7.22
N ALA A 64 34.71 13.90 6.10
CA ALA A 64 34.40 14.77 4.97
C ALA A 64 33.05 14.38 4.32
N GLN A 65 32.76 13.09 4.20
CA GLN A 65 31.46 12.62 3.73
C GLN A 65 30.33 13.02 4.67
N ASP A 66 30.49 12.85 5.98
CA ASP A 66 29.50 13.27 6.98
C ASP A 66 29.22 14.78 6.89
N GLN A 67 30.25 15.60 6.71
CA GLN A 67 30.11 17.06 6.49
C GLN A 67 29.33 17.37 5.21
N TYR A 68 29.68 16.71 4.12
CA TYR A 68 29.00 16.84 2.83
C TYR A 68 27.52 16.45 2.95
N ASP A 69 27.22 15.27 3.53
CA ASP A 69 25.83 14.77 3.64
C ASP A 69 24.99 15.68 4.56
N GLN A 70 25.57 16.21 5.66
CA GLN A 70 24.88 17.17 6.54
C GLN A 70 24.59 18.49 5.84
N ALA A 71 25.53 19.03 5.09
CA ALA A 71 25.36 20.28 4.34
C ALA A 71 24.31 20.08 3.21
N LEU A 72 24.36 18.97 2.47
CA LEU A 72 23.36 18.64 1.46
C LEU A 72 21.96 18.49 2.08
N ALA A 73 21.84 17.84 3.23
CA ALA A 73 20.57 17.73 3.93
C ALA A 73 20.02 19.10 4.36
N SER A 74 20.88 20.02 4.80
CA SER A 74 20.49 21.40 5.15
C SER A 74 20.05 22.16 3.92
N PHE A 75 20.79 22.08 2.83
CA PHE A 75 20.44 22.68 1.54
C PHE A 75 19.05 22.22 1.06
N LEU A 76 18.82 20.90 1.00
CA LEU A 76 17.55 20.35 0.51
C LEU A 76 16.37 20.77 1.39
N ARG A 77 16.55 20.83 2.71
CA ARG A 77 15.50 21.27 3.64
C ARG A 77 15.10 22.71 3.42
N GLU A 78 16.09 23.58 3.38
CA GLU A 78 15.83 25.02 3.25
C GLU A 78 15.27 25.37 1.87
N TRP A 79 15.76 24.72 0.82
CA TRP A 79 15.23 24.95 -0.51
C TRP A 79 13.78 24.45 -0.64
N ASP A 80 13.45 23.24 -0.15
CA ASP A 80 12.08 22.69 -0.22
C ASP A 80 11.10 23.51 0.64
N ASP A 81 11.55 24.07 1.78
CA ASP A 81 10.74 24.96 2.61
C ASP A 81 10.34 26.25 1.88
N HIS A 82 11.12 26.72 0.91
CA HIS A 82 10.89 27.95 0.15
C HIS A 82 10.30 27.73 -1.25
N GLN A 83 10.67 26.64 -1.90
CA GLN A 83 10.27 26.38 -3.29
C GLN A 83 9.98 24.90 -3.52
N SER A 84 8.80 24.58 -4.08
CA SER A 84 8.48 23.20 -4.48
C SER A 84 9.45 22.71 -5.55
N PRO A 85 9.94 21.45 -5.47
CA PRO A 85 10.86 20.86 -6.43
C PRO A 85 10.42 20.97 -7.89
N ARG A 86 9.12 20.98 -8.17
CA ARG A 86 8.58 21.13 -9.52
C ARG A 86 8.94 22.46 -10.19
N TYR A 87 9.28 23.48 -9.38
CA TYR A 87 9.67 24.83 -9.87
C TYR A 87 11.18 25.03 -9.85
N TRP A 88 11.96 24.02 -9.48
CA TRP A 88 13.42 24.14 -9.52
C TRP A 88 13.90 24.30 -10.96
N GLN A 89 14.74 25.34 -11.16
CA GLN A 89 15.26 25.68 -12.47
C GLN A 89 16.77 25.50 -12.49
N THR A 90 17.27 24.87 -13.56
CA THR A 90 18.70 24.80 -13.86
C THR A 90 19.26 26.20 -14.05
N GLY A 91 20.49 26.43 -13.55
CA GLY A 91 21.18 27.71 -13.67
C GLY A 91 20.90 28.69 -12.52
N THR A 92 20.19 28.26 -11.46
CA THR A 92 20.00 29.12 -10.27
C THR A 92 21.34 29.36 -9.58
N VAL A 93 21.71 30.64 -9.36
CA VAL A 93 22.99 31.06 -8.78
C VAL A 93 22.81 31.55 -7.34
N PHE A 94 23.68 31.09 -6.45
CA PHE A 94 23.82 31.53 -5.08
C PHE A 94 25.21 32.11 -4.86
N THR A 95 25.30 33.29 -4.25
CA THR A 95 26.58 33.98 -4.01
C THR A 95 26.73 34.34 -2.55
N SER A 96 27.92 34.04 -1.99
CA SER A 96 28.33 34.43 -0.64
C SER A 96 29.81 34.82 -0.64
N GLY A 97 30.08 36.12 -0.39
CA GLY A 97 31.44 36.66 -0.46
C GLY A 97 32.08 36.48 -1.84
N GLU A 98 33.23 35.85 -1.88
CA GLU A 98 33.99 35.57 -3.11
C GLU A 98 33.52 34.30 -3.85
N HIS A 99 32.66 33.48 -3.20
CA HIS A 99 32.22 32.20 -3.74
C HIS A 99 30.82 32.32 -4.35
N SER A 100 30.64 31.75 -5.54
CA SER A 100 29.34 31.59 -6.17
C SER A 100 29.14 30.18 -6.67
N PHE A 101 27.88 29.70 -6.57
CA PHE A 101 27.48 28.35 -6.93
C PHE A 101 26.29 28.39 -7.89
N GLN A 102 26.40 27.67 -9.00
CA GLN A 102 25.30 27.47 -9.92
C GLN A 102 24.73 26.07 -9.71
N ILE A 103 23.42 26.00 -9.41
CA ILE A 103 22.74 24.72 -9.23
C ILE A 103 22.12 24.28 -10.55
N ASP A 104 22.49 23.10 -10.98
CA ASP A 104 21.93 22.43 -12.13
C ASP A 104 21.10 21.22 -11.68
N PHE A 105 19.89 21.09 -12.21
CA PHE A 105 19.02 19.95 -12.04
C PHE A 105 18.95 19.19 -13.35
N ASP A 106 19.09 17.87 -13.32
CA ASP A 106 18.93 17.08 -14.53
C ASP A 106 17.44 17.01 -14.92
N PRO A 107 17.03 17.66 -16.03
CA PRO A 107 15.65 17.63 -16.47
C PRO A 107 15.27 16.32 -17.15
N LYS A 108 16.26 15.49 -17.54
CA LYS A 108 16.07 14.21 -18.22
C LYS A 108 16.40 13.07 -17.26
N SER A 109 15.46 12.74 -16.38
CA SER A 109 15.63 11.54 -15.59
C SER A 109 15.49 10.29 -16.47
N ASP A 110 16.47 9.38 -16.39
CA ASP A 110 16.18 7.99 -16.73
C ASP A 110 15.14 7.49 -15.72
N PRO A 111 13.90 7.17 -16.13
CA PRO A 111 12.86 6.73 -15.21
C PRO A 111 13.23 5.47 -14.43
N ARG A 112 14.32 4.78 -14.82
CA ARG A 112 14.88 3.62 -14.13
C ARG A 112 15.95 3.97 -13.11
N ARG A 113 16.60 5.13 -13.22
CA ARG A 113 17.79 5.52 -12.41
C ARG A 113 17.54 6.78 -11.60
N GLU A 114 17.05 7.82 -12.23
CA GLU A 114 16.85 9.13 -11.62
C GLU A 114 15.39 9.57 -11.73
N VAL A 115 14.97 10.44 -10.84
CA VAL A 115 13.63 11.03 -10.84
C VAL A 115 13.78 12.53 -10.97
N ALA A 116 13.11 13.13 -11.98
CA ALA A 116 13.18 14.57 -12.18
C ALA A 116 12.51 15.34 -11.03
N PRO A 117 13.11 16.43 -10.54
CA PRO A 117 12.50 17.30 -9.54
C PRO A 117 11.11 17.80 -9.96
N ALA A 118 10.90 18.11 -11.23
CA ALA A 118 9.61 18.56 -11.78
C ALA A 118 8.44 17.58 -11.59
N GLN A 119 8.72 16.32 -11.26
CA GLN A 119 7.71 15.30 -10.98
C GLN A 119 7.22 15.33 -9.53
N MET A 120 7.84 16.11 -8.66
CA MET A 120 7.57 16.11 -7.22
C MET A 120 7.07 17.45 -6.72
N ASP A 121 6.24 17.39 -5.69
CA ASP A 121 5.75 18.57 -4.97
C ASP A 121 6.60 18.89 -3.75
N GLN A 122 7.20 17.86 -3.14
CA GLN A 122 8.02 17.99 -1.93
C GLN A 122 9.16 16.98 -1.92
N ILE A 123 10.29 17.37 -1.32
CA ILE A 123 11.38 16.50 -0.91
C ILE A 123 11.44 16.51 0.61
N ILE A 124 11.31 15.34 1.23
CA ILE A 124 11.23 15.20 2.68
C ILE A 124 12.41 14.35 3.14
N LEU A 125 13.24 14.90 4.04
CA LEU A 125 14.36 14.15 4.61
C LEU A 125 13.86 12.88 5.33
N ALA A 126 14.43 11.73 4.99
CA ALA A 126 14.04 10.45 5.57
C ALA A 126 14.31 10.39 7.10
N SER A 127 15.36 11.06 7.57
CA SER A 127 15.76 11.12 8.99
C SER A 127 14.78 11.89 9.90
N ARG A 128 13.84 12.66 9.35
CA ARG A 128 12.87 13.45 10.12
C ARG A 128 11.73 12.64 10.75
N ARG A 129 11.59 11.37 10.45
CA ARG A 129 10.53 10.52 11.02
C ARG A 129 11.11 9.47 11.96
N ARG A 130 10.74 9.58 13.24
CA ARG A 130 10.74 8.41 14.12
C ARG A 130 9.63 7.51 13.64
N SER A 131 9.96 6.34 13.13
CA SER A 131 9.00 5.26 12.88
C SER A 131 8.25 4.99 14.19
N HIS A 132 6.91 4.86 14.13
CA HIS A 132 6.14 4.36 15.27
C HIS A 132 6.25 2.83 15.39
N ALA A 133 6.87 2.16 14.43
CA ALA A 133 7.24 0.77 14.51
C ALA A 133 8.59 0.71 15.25
N GLU A 134 8.57 0.30 16.48
CA GLU A 134 9.74 -0.17 17.18
C GLU A 134 10.41 -1.21 16.26
N ASP A 135 11.69 -1.03 15.93
CA ASP A 135 12.64 -2.06 15.51
C ASP A 135 13.03 -2.27 14.05
N THR A 136 12.52 -1.62 13.02
CA THR A 136 13.09 -1.89 11.68
C THR A 136 13.24 -0.66 10.80
N LEU A 137 14.09 0.28 11.20
CA LEU A 137 14.66 1.22 10.25
C LEU A 137 15.58 0.42 9.30
N SER A 138 15.20 0.31 8.05
CA SER A 138 16.06 -0.29 7.04
C SER A 138 16.80 0.80 6.31
N GLU A 139 18.08 0.91 6.64
CA GLU A 139 18.97 1.87 6.04
C GLU A 139 20.16 1.16 5.39
N ARG A 140 20.64 1.73 4.32
CA ARG A 140 21.90 1.37 3.69
C ARG A 140 22.86 2.55 3.88
N PRO A 141 24.01 2.38 4.54
CA PRO A 141 25.02 3.41 4.61
C PRO A 141 25.64 3.65 3.25
N GLY A 142 26.00 4.88 2.94
CA GLY A 142 26.57 5.23 1.66
C GLY A 142 26.73 6.73 1.50
N ILE A 143 26.92 7.21 0.27
CA ILE A 143 26.99 8.62 -0.07
C ILE A 143 25.61 9.18 -0.39
N GLY A 144 25.38 10.45 -0.07
CA GLY A 144 24.15 11.17 -0.35
C GLY A 144 23.11 11.12 0.77
N VAL A 145 22.06 11.86 0.61
CA VAL A 145 21.02 12.07 1.60
C VAL A 145 19.75 11.32 1.22
N PRO A 146 19.32 10.31 2.02
CA PRO A 146 18.05 9.65 1.79
C PRO A 146 16.87 10.61 1.97
N VAL A 147 15.98 10.66 0.96
CA VAL A 147 14.80 11.52 0.94
C VAL A 147 13.57 10.77 0.45
N VAL A 148 12.40 11.26 0.79
CA VAL A 148 11.13 10.86 0.20
C VAL A 148 10.69 11.94 -0.79
N GLY A 149 10.64 11.59 -2.06
CA GLY A 149 10.00 12.42 -3.08
C GLY A 149 8.49 12.23 -3.03
N HIS A 150 7.73 13.30 -2.77
CA HIS A 150 6.27 13.23 -2.71
C HIS A 150 5.62 13.84 -3.94
N VAL A 151 4.65 13.10 -4.51
CA VAL A 151 3.82 13.53 -5.64
C VAL A 151 2.37 13.59 -5.18
N THR A 152 1.77 14.77 -5.20
CA THR A 152 0.36 14.95 -4.83
C THR A 152 -0.55 14.30 -5.88
N ARG A 153 -1.61 13.63 -5.42
CA ARG A 153 -2.61 13.02 -6.30
C ARG A 153 -3.56 14.07 -6.85
N THR A 154 -3.16 14.77 -7.91
CA THR A 154 -4.05 15.64 -8.70
C THR A 154 -4.90 14.82 -9.67
N ASN A 155 -5.88 15.44 -10.33
CA ASN A 155 -6.67 14.77 -11.37
C ASN A 155 -5.82 14.34 -12.56
N GLU A 156 -4.80 15.13 -12.93
CA GLU A 156 -3.84 14.83 -13.98
C GLU A 156 -2.94 13.66 -13.57
N ALA A 157 -2.33 13.73 -12.39
CA ALA A 157 -1.50 12.65 -11.84
C ALA A 157 -2.29 11.34 -11.70
N ARG A 158 -3.60 11.40 -11.40
CA ARG A 158 -4.47 10.21 -11.35
C ARG A 158 -4.68 9.58 -12.73
N LYS A 159 -4.76 10.37 -13.79
CA LYS A 159 -4.88 9.85 -15.16
C LYS A 159 -3.58 9.19 -15.64
N GLU A 160 -2.44 9.81 -15.33
CA GLU A 160 -1.12 9.29 -15.68
C GLU A 160 -0.70 8.09 -14.82
N HIS A 161 -1.13 8.07 -13.56
CA HIS A 161 -0.77 7.04 -12.57
C HIS A 161 -2.01 6.51 -11.85
N PRO A 162 -2.87 5.72 -12.52
CA PRO A 162 -4.17 5.31 -11.99
C PRO A 162 -4.08 4.53 -10.67
N PHE A 163 -2.95 3.86 -10.41
CA PHE A 163 -2.70 3.09 -9.19
C PHE A 163 -1.88 3.83 -8.11
N MET A 164 -1.82 5.17 -8.21
CA MET A 164 -1.22 6.01 -7.16
C MET A 164 -2.14 6.06 -5.93
N PRO A 165 -1.59 5.93 -4.70
CA PRO A 165 -2.36 6.00 -3.46
C PRO A 165 -3.19 7.28 -3.31
N PRO A 166 -4.31 7.25 -2.53
CA PRO A 166 -5.14 8.44 -2.30
C PRO A 166 -4.39 9.61 -1.66
N ASN A 167 -3.39 9.32 -0.84
CA ASN A 167 -2.52 10.30 -0.18
C ASN A 167 -1.29 10.70 -1.01
N GLY A 168 -1.29 10.39 -2.30
CA GLY A 168 -0.20 10.70 -3.22
C GLY A 168 0.88 9.61 -3.31
N GLY A 169 1.76 9.75 -4.29
CA GLY A 169 2.92 8.89 -4.49
C GLY A 169 4.06 9.27 -3.56
N ASN A 170 4.77 8.27 -3.04
CA ASN A 170 5.95 8.47 -2.21
C ASN A 170 7.10 7.62 -2.77
N LEU A 171 8.18 8.29 -3.20
CA LEU A 171 9.32 7.67 -3.85
C LEU A 171 10.48 7.52 -2.87
N THR A 172 11.12 6.38 -2.85
CA THR A 172 12.34 6.11 -2.08
C THR A 172 13.54 6.62 -2.86
N LEU A 173 14.03 7.81 -2.53
CA LEU A 173 15.09 8.49 -3.26
C LEU A 173 16.32 8.73 -2.40
N THR A 174 17.45 8.97 -3.07
CA THR A 174 18.67 9.52 -2.48
C THR A 174 19.15 10.68 -3.34
N ALA A 175 19.35 11.81 -2.70
CA ALA A 175 19.92 12.99 -3.32
C ALA A 175 21.46 12.94 -3.25
N VAL A 176 22.11 13.20 -4.37
CA VAL A 176 23.56 13.38 -4.48
C VAL A 176 23.81 14.66 -5.25
N MET A 177 24.64 15.56 -4.70
CA MET A 177 25.06 16.79 -5.36
C MET A 177 26.50 16.65 -5.82
N GLU A 178 26.74 16.51 -7.10
CA GLU A 178 28.08 16.56 -7.66
C GLU A 178 28.56 18.02 -7.75
N VAL A 179 29.78 18.27 -7.33
CA VAL A 179 30.40 19.59 -7.37
C VAL A 179 31.61 19.55 -8.31
N ASP A 180 31.61 20.44 -9.33
CA ASP A 180 32.76 20.54 -10.24
C ASP A 180 34.02 21.02 -9.49
N ALA A 181 35.18 20.75 -10.06
CA ALA A 181 36.44 21.24 -9.50
C ALA A 181 36.43 22.78 -9.43
N ASP A 182 37.08 23.31 -8.40
CA ASP A 182 37.31 24.75 -8.31
C ASP A 182 38.37 25.15 -9.36
N ASP A 183 38.04 26.09 -10.25
CA ASP A 183 38.97 26.61 -11.25
C ASP A 183 39.82 27.79 -10.72
N GLY A 184 39.58 28.18 -9.46
CA GLY A 184 40.26 29.29 -8.80
C GLY A 184 39.83 30.68 -9.31
N ASN A 185 38.79 30.77 -10.14
CA ASN A 185 38.30 32.04 -10.67
C ASN A 185 37.02 32.50 -9.96
N PRO A 186 37.08 33.50 -9.08
CA PRO A 186 35.91 33.95 -8.32
C PRO A 186 34.77 34.50 -9.19
N ALA A 187 35.03 34.82 -10.46
CA ALA A 187 34.01 35.31 -11.40
C ALA A 187 33.18 34.19 -12.02
N THR A 188 33.64 32.92 -11.91
CA THR A 188 32.97 31.75 -12.48
C THR A 188 32.21 31.01 -11.38
N PRO A 189 30.87 30.94 -11.45
CA PRO A 189 30.13 30.13 -10.48
C PRO A 189 30.53 28.65 -10.54
N ARG A 190 30.85 28.06 -9.40
CA ARG A 190 31.14 26.65 -9.31
C ARG A 190 29.86 25.85 -9.54
N ARG A 191 29.86 24.93 -10.50
CA ARG A 191 28.68 24.14 -10.86
C ARG A 191 28.45 23.04 -9.85
N CYS A 192 27.17 22.92 -9.40
CA CYS A 192 26.66 21.89 -8.53
C CYS A 192 25.49 21.19 -9.23
N ARG A 193 25.62 19.88 -9.52
CA ARG A 193 24.56 19.10 -10.18
C ARG A 193 23.86 18.21 -9.18
N LEU A 194 22.55 18.44 -8.96
CA LEU A 194 21.72 17.61 -8.10
C LEU A 194 21.12 16.44 -8.88
N HIS A 195 21.42 15.23 -8.40
CA HIS A 195 20.87 13.98 -8.87
C HIS A 195 19.94 13.37 -7.82
N LEU A 196 18.77 12.86 -8.25
CA LEU A 196 17.82 12.16 -7.41
C LEU A 196 17.70 10.70 -7.86
N HIS A 197 18.44 9.83 -7.21
CA HIS A 197 18.49 8.41 -7.55
C HIS A 197 17.37 7.62 -6.90
N ASN A 198 16.68 6.75 -7.65
CA ASN A 198 15.76 5.79 -7.09
C ASN A 198 16.56 4.68 -6.37
N ALA A 199 16.61 4.75 -5.03
CA ALA A 199 17.41 3.85 -4.22
C ALA A 199 16.96 2.38 -4.24
N LEU A 200 15.76 2.09 -4.76
CA LEU A 200 15.27 0.73 -5.00
C LEU A 200 15.94 0.08 -6.20
N ASN A 201 16.35 0.88 -7.19
CA ASN A 201 16.88 0.43 -8.46
C ASN A 201 18.40 0.65 -8.59
N VAL A 202 18.95 1.59 -7.80
CA VAL A 202 20.35 2.00 -7.85
C VAL A 202 21.01 1.68 -6.52
N GLU A 203 22.06 0.84 -6.55
CA GLU A 203 22.83 0.51 -5.35
C GLU A 203 24.11 1.33 -5.23
N THR A 204 24.74 1.61 -6.37
CA THR A 204 26.00 2.36 -6.43
C THR A 204 25.88 3.50 -7.42
N VAL A 205 26.66 4.54 -7.20
CA VAL A 205 26.81 5.68 -8.11
C VAL A 205 28.28 5.86 -8.44
N LYS A 206 28.56 6.20 -9.69
CA LYS A 206 29.91 6.53 -10.12
C LYS A 206 30.14 8.01 -9.90
N ILE A 207 31.06 8.35 -9.00
CA ILE A 207 31.49 9.70 -8.70
C ILE A 207 32.93 9.84 -9.13
N ARG A 208 33.19 10.67 -10.15
CA ARG A 208 34.50 10.74 -10.82
C ARG A 208 34.94 9.34 -11.30
N GLN A 209 35.98 8.76 -10.72
CA GLN A 209 36.47 7.42 -11.06
C GLN A 209 36.08 6.34 -10.04
N ASP A 210 35.52 6.75 -8.90
CA ASP A 210 35.16 5.84 -7.80
C ASP A 210 33.72 5.40 -7.89
N GLU A 211 33.47 4.11 -7.75
CA GLU A 211 32.13 3.58 -7.51
C GLU A 211 31.81 3.62 -6.02
N ARG A 212 30.74 4.31 -5.64
CA ARG A 212 30.33 4.54 -4.26
C ARG A 212 28.96 3.93 -3.98
N LEU A 213 28.84 3.26 -2.83
CA LEU A 213 27.56 2.78 -2.35
C LEU A 213 26.65 3.98 -2.04
N LEU A 214 25.42 3.95 -2.56
CA LEU A 214 24.43 4.99 -2.36
C LEU A 214 23.73 4.80 -1.00
N ALA A 215 23.66 5.85 -0.19
CA ALA A 215 22.86 5.82 1.03
C ALA A 215 21.38 5.56 0.68
N ALA A 216 20.63 4.89 1.56
CA ALA A 216 19.19 4.70 1.36
C ALA A 216 18.46 4.52 2.68
N ASN A 217 17.20 4.98 2.72
CA ASN A 217 16.23 4.62 3.75
C ASN A 217 15.01 3.99 3.06
N PHE A 218 14.81 2.70 3.27
CA PHE A 218 13.79 1.91 2.56
C PHE A 218 12.42 1.93 3.23
N THR A 219 12.30 2.49 4.43
CA THR A 219 11.08 2.50 5.25
C THR A 219 10.35 3.83 5.20
N ALA A 220 11.04 4.97 5.12
CA ALA A 220 10.44 6.30 5.23
C ALA A 220 9.30 6.57 4.21
N ALA A 221 9.47 6.15 2.95
CA ALA A 221 8.45 6.30 1.92
C ALA A 221 7.22 5.42 2.19
N LYS A 222 7.42 4.21 2.72
CA LYS A 222 6.35 3.25 3.07
C LYS A 222 5.57 3.71 4.30
N ASP A 223 6.28 4.19 5.33
CA ASP A 223 5.67 4.77 6.52
C ASP A 223 4.76 5.96 6.17
N ARG A 224 5.18 6.77 5.19
CA ARG A 224 4.36 7.88 4.70
C ARG A 224 3.15 7.38 3.91
N ALA A 225 3.34 6.42 3.01
CA ALA A 225 2.28 5.84 2.18
C ALA A 225 1.19 5.15 3.02
N LEU A 226 1.58 4.45 4.08
CA LEU A 226 0.70 3.71 4.99
C LEU A 226 0.38 4.47 6.29
N SER A 227 0.54 5.79 6.33
CA SER A 227 0.31 6.61 7.53
C SER A 227 -1.11 6.46 8.08
N ARG A 228 -1.24 6.14 9.38
CA ARG A 228 -2.54 6.00 10.08
C ARG A 228 -3.45 7.22 9.94
N LYS A 229 -2.89 8.42 9.91
CA LYS A 229 -3.71 9.65 9.85
C LYS A 229 -4.58 9.74 8.60
N SER A 230 -4.08 9.26 7.46
CA SER A 230 -4.79 9.31 6.18
C SER A 230 -5.74 8.13 5.97
N LEU A 231 -5.47 6.97 6.58
CA LEU A 231 -6.22 5.73 6.34
C LEU A 231 -7.29 5.44 7.40
N ARG A 232 -7.10 5.88 8.66
CA ARG A 232 -8.02 5.58 9.76
C ARG A 232 -9.44 6.12 9.53
N LEU A 233 -9.57 7.30 8.96
CA LEU A 233 -10.88 7.86 8.62
C LEU A 233 -11.58 7.02 7.54
N PHE A 234 -10.81 6.54 6.57
CA PHE A 234 -11.33 5.65 5.52
C PHE A 234 -11.90 4.35 6.09
N SER A 235 -11.27 3.74 7.10
CA SER A 235 -11.74 2.49 7.72
C SER A 235 -13.15 2.62 8.30
N TRP A 236 -13.41 3.69 9.05
CA TRP A 236 -14.72 3.95 9.66
C TRP A 236 -15.77 4.36 8.63
N LEU A 237 -15.41 5.26 7.71
CA LEU A 237 -16.30 5.67 6.62
C LEU A 237 -16.62 4.49 5.70
N GLY A 238 -15.61 3.67 5.37
CA GLY A 238 -15.78 2.50 4.53
C GLY A 238 -16.62 1.39 5.16
N LEU A 239 -16.72 1.33 6.50
CA LEU A 239 -17.64 0.44 7.17
C LEU A 239 -19.08 0.99 7.15
N LEU A 240 -19.28 2.22 7.63
CA LEU A 240 -20.60 2.78 7.88
C LEU A 240 -21.24 3.41 6.63
N TYR A 241 -20.43 3.98 5.76
CA TYR A 241 -20.82 4.70 4.55
C TYR A 241 -20.00 4.24 3.33
N PRO A 242 -20.09 2.97 2.93
CA PRO A 242 -19.25 2.42 1.86
C PRO A 242 -19.35 3.21 0.55
N GLU A 243 -20.50 3.80 0.24
CA GLU A 243 -20.71 4.63 -0.95
C GLU A 243 -19.73 5.80 -1.05
N ARG A 244 -19.42 6.46 0.07
CA ARG A 244 -18.51 7.62 0.11
C ARG A 244 -17.06 7.27 -0.21
N THR A 245 -16.68 6.02 -0.06
CA THR A 245 -15.31 5.53 -0.24
C THR A 245 -15.16 4.61 -1.45
N LEU A 246 -16.25 4.36 -2.20
CA LEU A 246 -16.23 3.51 -3.39
C LEU A 246 -15.31 4.03 -4.50
N GLY A 247 -15.17 5.34 -4.63
CA GLY A 247 -14.30 5.96 -5.62
C GLY A 247 -12.81 5.65 -5.41
N ASP A 248 -12.43 5.28 -4.19
CA ASP A 248 -11.07 4.87 -3.83
C ASP A 248 -10.92 3.35 -3.65
N CYS A 249 -11.97 2.57 -3.99
CA CYS A 249 -11.94 1.11 -3.92
C CYS A 249 -11.17 0.52 -5.10
N GLN A 250 -9.86 0.38 -4.95
CA GLN A 250 -8.98 -0.18 -5.98
C GLN A 250 -7.63 -0.64 -5.42
N LEU A 251 -6.82 -1.22 -6.31
CA LEU A 251 -5.42 -1.52 -6.03
C LEU A 251 -4.57 -0.24 -6.04
N TYR A 252 -3.58 -0.22 -5.16
CA TYR A 252 -2.57 0.83 -5.10
C TYR A 252 -1.18 0.21 -4.99
N ARG A 253 -0.24 0.76 -5.74
CA ARG A 253 1.17 0.38 -5.65
C ARG A 253 1.92 1.32 -4.69
N MET A 254 2.92 0.79 -4.01
CA MET A 254 3.76 1.58 -3.10
C MET A 254 5.05 2.08 -3.75
N ASP A 255 5.47 1.44 -4.84
CA ASP A 255 6.68 1.76 -5.61
C ASP A 255 6.35 1.91 -7.08
N SER A 256 7.31 2.37 -7.89
CA SER A 256 7.20 2.32 -9.34
C SER A 256 7.11 0.87 -9.82
N TYR A 257 6.28 0.61 -10.84
CA TYR A 257 6.15 -0.73 -11.41
C TYR A 257 7.44 -1.19 -12.08
N ASP A 258 7.84 -2.41 -11.80
CA ASP A 258 8.92 -3.11 -12.51
C ASP A 258 8.39 -4.48 -12.98
N PRO A 259 8.39 -4.77 -14.30
CA PRO A 259 7.86 -6.03 -14.85
C PRO A 259 8.58 -7.28 -14.35
N ARG A 260 9.82 -7.13 -13.84
CA ARG A 260 10.61 -8.26 -13.31
C ARG A 260 10.32 -8.54 -11.83
N ARG A 261 9.71 -7.58 -11.11
CA ARG A 261 9.39 -7.71 -9.68
C ARG A 261 7.98 -8.26 -9.51
N ILE A 262 7.85 -9.23 -8.62
CA ILE A 262 6.60 -9.94 -8.35
C ILE A 262 5.69 -9.06 -7.47
N PRO A 263 4.45 -8.75 -7.90
CA PRO A 263 3.50 -8.05 -7.04
C PRO A 263 3.09 -8.91 -5.84
N VAL A 264 3.24 -8.36 -4.63
CA VAL A 264 2.64 -8.89 -3.40
C VAL A 264 1.48 -7.98 -3.03
N VAL A 265 0.26 -8.48 -3.22
CA VAL A 265 -0.97 -7.72 -2.98
C VAL A 265 -1.47 -8.00 -1.58
N PHE A 266 -1.52 -6.98 -0.75
CA PHE A 266 -1.99 -7.03 0.63
C PHE A 266 -3.46 -6.64 0.71
N VAL A 267 -4.29 -7.51 1.33
CA VAL A 267 -5.74 -7.32 1.46
C VAL A 267 -6.12 -7.32 2.94
N HIS A 268 -6.51 -6.16 3.47
CA HIS A 268 -6.83 -5.97 4.89
C HIS A 268 -8.17 -6.60 5.29
N GLY A 269 -8.46 -6.64 6.60
CA GLY A 269 -9.68 -7.20 7.14
C GLY A 269 -10.80 -6.19 7.35
N LEU A 270 -11.92 -6.66 7.93
CA LEU A 270 -13.05 -5.85 8.36
C LEU A 270 -12.59 -4.79 9.37
N MET A 271 -13.11 -3.57 9.28
CA MET A 271 -12.77 -2.42 10.15
C MET A 271 -11.26 -2.10 10.21
N SER A 272 -10.53 -2.50 9.20
CA SER A 272 -9.09 -2.31 9.10
C SER A 272 -8.72 -1.47 7.88
N ASP A 273 -7.45 -1.18 7.72
CA ASP A 273 -6.88 -0.44 6.60
C ASP A 273 -5.47 -0.97 6.27
N PRO A 274 -4.86 -0.54 5.16
CA PRO A 274 -3.55 -1.02 4.73
C PRO A 274 -2.39 -0.76 5.70
N HIS A 275 -2.56 0.08 6.73
CA HIS A 275 -1.51 0.35 7.72
C HIS A 275 -1.03 -0.92 8.44
N ILE A 276 -1.92 -1.90 8.66
CA ILE A 276 -1.57 -3.17 9.33
C ILE A 276 -0.42 -3.92 8.64
N TRP A 277 -0.14 -3.62 7.38
CA TRP A 277 0.88 -4.28 6.58
C TRP A 277 2.27 -3.64 6.72
N LEU A 278 2.39 -2.53 7.46
CA LEU A 278 3.62 -1.75 7.54
C LEU A 278 4.83 -2.59 7.94
N ASN A 279 4.71 -3.44 8.97
CA ASN A 279 5.82 -4.28 9.44
C ASN A 279 6.23 -5.32 8.40
N VAL A 280 5.27 -5.93 7.69
CA VAL A 280 5.56 -6.89 6.61
C VAL A 280 6.24 -6.19 5.42
N VAL A 281 5.73 -5.02 5.02
CA VAL A 281 6.30 -4.22 3.93
C VAL A 281 7.71 -3.75 4.27
N ASN A 282 7.95 -3.32 5.52
CA ASN A 282 9.27 -2.95 6.01
C ASN A 282 10.23 -4.14 6.02
N ALA A 283 9.77 -5.33 6.42
CA ALA A 283 10.59 -6.54 6.37
C ALA A 283 11.00 -6.91 4.93
N ILE A 284 10.08 -6.80 3.96
CA ILE A 284 10.40 -6.99 2.53
C ILE A 284 11.41 -5.94 2.04
N SER A 285 11.22 -4.67 2.43
CA SER A 285 12.07 -3.56 2.00
C SER A 285 13.47 -3.62 2.63
N SER A 286 13.58 -4.17 3.84
CA SER A 286 14.83 -4.32 4.59
C SER A 286 15.71 -5.42 4.03
N ASP A 287 15.10 -6.46 3.49
CA ASP A 287 15.81 -7.60 2.91
C ASP A 287 16.25 -7.28 1.47
N PRO A 288 17.57 -7.24 1.16
CA PRO A 288 18.06 -6.89 -0.16
C PRO A 288 17.56 -7.82 -1.28
N GLU A 289 17.37 -9.10 -0.99
CA GLU A 289 16.90 -10.08 -1.96
C GLU A 289 15.40 -9.90 -2.22
N LEU A 290 14.58 -9.84 -1.17
CA LEU A 290 13.14 -9.65 -1.29
C LEU A 290 12.80 -8.31 -1.95
N ARG A 291 13.50 -7.25 -1.56
CA ARG A 291 13.35 -5.92 -2.16
C ARG A 291 13.60 -5.90 -3.66
N LYS A 292 14.60 -6.66 -4.15
CA LYS A 292 14.91 -6.77 -5.60
C LYS A 292 13.89 -7.59 -6.36
N LYS A 293 13.20 -8.52 -5.69
CA LYS A 293 12.31 -9.50 -6.34
C LYS A 293 10.83 -9.17 -6.18
N TYR A 294 10.43 -8.42 -5.15
CA TYR A 294 9.04 -8.13 -4.83
C TYR A 294 8.72 -6.64 -4.89
N GLN A 295 7.47 -6.33 -5.29
CA GLN A 295 6.89 -5.00 -5.24
C GLN A 295 5.59 -5.04 -4.43
N PRO A 296 5.52 -4.34 -3.27
CA PRO A 296 4.32 -4.32 -2.43
C PRO A 296 3.21 -3.49 -3.06
N TRP A 297 2.01 -4.06 -3.12
CA TRP A 297 0.76 -3.42 -3.51
C TRP A 297 -0.27 -3.63 -2.41
N TYR A 298 -1.31 -2.81 -2.34
CA TYR A 298 -2.43 -3.06 -1.44
C TYR A 298 -3.77 -2.79 -2.10
N PHE A 299 -4.78 -3.52 -1.65
CA PHE A 299 -6.17 -3.27 -2.03
C PHE A 299 -6.84 -2.48 -0.92
N LEU A 300 -7.31 -1.26 -1.25
CA LEU A 300 -8.10 -0.43 -0.37
C LEU A 300 -9.56 -0.58 -0.76
N TYR A 301 -10.45 -0.84 0.20
CA TYR A 301 -11.86 -1.08 -0.06
C TYR A 301 -12.74 -0.74 1.13
N PRO A 302 -14.02 -0.36 0.90
CA PRO A 302 -14.99 -0.14 1.96
C PRO A 302 -15.43 -1.47 2.57
N THR A 303 -15.18 -1.64 3.87
CA THR A 303 -15.38 -2.92 4.56
C THR A 303 -16.84 -3.23 4.92
N GLY A 304 -17.79 -2.32 4.67
CA GLY A 304 -19.23 -2.53 4.89
C GLY A 304 -19.93 -3.37 3.83
N MET A 305 -19.31 -3.55 2.65
CA MET A 305 -19.87 -4.33 1.55
C MET A 305 -19.67 -5.84 1.76
N SER A 306 -20.56 -6.66 1.18
CA SER A 306 -20.46 -8.12 1.27
C SER A 306 -19.16 -8.68 0.68
N VAL A 307 -18.73 -9.84 1.20
CA VAL A 307 -17.52 -10.53 0.72
C VAL A 307 -17.56 -10.80 -0.79
N PRO A 308 -18.65 -11.33 -1.39
CA PRO A 308 -18.70 -11.57 -2.83
C PRO A 308 -18.57 -10.28 -3.67
N GLN A 309 -19.27 -9.20 -3.29
CA GLN A 309 -19.22 -7.94 -4.01
C GLN A 309 -17.84 -7.29 -3.96
N THR A 310 -17.23 -7.27 -2.77
CA THR A 310 -15.88 -6.73 -2.57
C THR A 310 -14.83 -7.56 -3.32
N SER A 311 -15.00 -8.88 -3.34
CA SER A 311 -14.15 -9.79 -4.12
C SER A 311 -14.23 -9.55 -5.63
N ALA A 312 -15.43 -9.25 -6.15
CA ALA A 312 -15.61 -8.89 -7.57
C ALA A 312 -14.86 -7.58 -7.91
N ARG A 313 -14.84 -6.59 -6.98
CA ARG A 313 -14.07 -5.35 -7.16
C ARG A 313 -12.57 -5.59 -7.14
N LEU A 314 -12.08 -6.46 -6.24
CA LEU A 314 -10.67 -6.86 -6.23
C LEU A 314 -10.29 -7.51 -7.56
N ARG A 315 -11.13 -8.41 -8.08
CA ARG A 315 -10.92 -9.08 -9.38
C ARG A 315 -10.84 -8.07 -10.52
N ALA A 316 -11.77 -7.12 -10.58
CA ALA A 316 -11.76 -6.06 -11.58
C ALA A 316 -10.50 -5.20 -11.48
N SER A 317 -10.06 -4.84 -10.26
CA SER A 317 -8.86 -4.05 -10.04
C SER A 317 -7.57 -4.80 -10.42
N LEU A 318 -7.51 -6.11 -10.16
CA LEU A 318 -6.39 -6.98 -10.59
C LEU A 318 -6.32 -7.06 -12.12
N GLN A 319 -7.46 -7.18 -12.78
CA GLN A 319 -7.53 -7.20 -14.24
C GLN A 319 -7.12 -5.84 -14.83
N GLN A 320 -7.65 -4.74 -14.30
CA GLN A 320 -7.25 -3.38 -14.74
C GLN A 320 -5.75 -3.14 -14.57
N ALA A 321 -5.16 -3.58 -13.46
CA ALA A 321 -3.73 -3.44 -13.24
C ALA A 321 -2.92 -4.27 -14.24
N ARG A 322 -3.38 -5.48 -14.56
CA ARG A 322 -2.75 -6.32 -15.57
C ARG A 322 -2.84 -5.69 -16.95
N ASP A 323 -4.03 -5.27 -17.38
CA ASP A 323 -4.25 -4.66 -18.70
C ASP A 323 -3.44 -3.37 -18.89
N TYR A 324 -3.21 -2.62 -17.80
CA TYR A 324 -2.45 -1.38 -17.83
C TYR A 324 -0.93 -1.59 -17.86
N TYR A 325 -0.40 -2.51 -17.04
CA TYR A 325 1.05 -2.71 -16.89
C TYR A 325 1.60 -3.84 -17.77
N ASP A 326 0.80 -4.85 -18.05
CA ASP A 326 1.19 -6.08 -18.76
C ASP A 326 0.12 -6.44 -19.82
N PRO A 327 -0.15 -5.54 -20.80
CA PRO A 327 -1.19 -5.75 -21.81
C PRO A 327 -0.93 -6.99 -22.67
N ASP A 328 0.31 -7.35 -22.88
CA ASP A 328 0.71 -8.55 -23.65
C ASP A 328 0.74 -9.82 -22.80
N HIS A 329 0.48 -9.71 -21.49
CA HIS A 329 0.46 -10.81 -20.52
C HIS A 329 1.77 -11.62 -20.44
N ASN A 330 2.90 -10.97 -20.65
CA ASN A 330 4.22 -11.62 -20.73
C ASN A 330 5.19 -11.17 -19.63
N ASP A 331 4.81 -10.23 -18.75
CA ASP A 331 5.65 -9.77 -17.64
C ASP A 331 5.89 -10.91 -16.63
N PRO A 332 7.17 -11.30 -16.42
CA PRO A 332 7.48 -12.44 -15.56
C PRO A 332 7.12 -12.20 -14.09
N GLY A 333 7.16 -10.96 -13.61
CA GLY A 333 6.75 -10.60 -12.26
C GLY A 333 5.23 -10.66 -12.09
N MET A 334 4.47 -10.05 -13.01
CA MET A 334 3.01 -10.05 -12.98
C MET A 334 2.44 -11.48 -12.96
N ASN A 335 3.01 -12.37 -13.76
CA ASN A 335 2.56 -13.76 -13.89
C ASN A 335 2.89 -14.66 -12.67
N ARG A 336 3.45 -14.10 -11.58
CA ARG A 336 3.81 -14.81 -10.34
C ARG A 336 3.22 -14.16 -9.07
N MET A 337 2.18 -13.36 -9.22
CA MET A 337 1.54 -12.59 -8.16
C MET A 337 1.18 -13.43 -6.92
N ILE A 338 1.40 -12.85 -5.75
CA ILE A 338 1.01 -13.41 -4.45
C ILE A 338 -0.05 -12.50 -3.82
N LEU A 339 -1.11 -13.11 -3.26
CA LEU A 339 -2.07 -12.39 -2.42
C LEU A 339 -1.86 -12.78 -0.96
N VAL A 340 -1.79 -11.77 -0.09
CA VAL A 340 -1.69 -11.93 1.37
C VAL A 340 -2.91 -11.27 1.99
N GLY A 341 -3.80 -12.06 2.55
CA GLY A 341 -5.07 -11.58 3.10
C GLY A 341 -5.20 -11.82 4.60
N HIS A 342 -5.62 -10.79 5.33
CA HIS A 342 -5.95 -10.87 6.74
C HIS A 342 -7.47 -10.93 6.93
N SER A 343 -7.95 -11.84 7.77
CA SER A 343 -9.37 -11.94 8.13
C SER A 343 -10.27 -11.99 6.89
N MET A 344 -11.25 -11.09 6.75
CA MET A 344 -12.10 -10.95 5.56
C MET A 344 -11.27 -10.83 4.27
N GLY A 345 -10.11 -10.14 4.32
CA GLY A 345 -9.20 -10.02 3.17
C GLY A 345 -8.66 -11.35 2.65
N GLY A 346 -8.54 -12.36 3.52
CA GLY A 346 -8.20 -13.72 3.11
C GLY A 346 -9.29 -14.39 2.28
N LEU A 347 -10.56 -14.16 2.61
CA LEU A 347 -11.70 -14.65 1.79
C LEU A 347 -11.70 -13.97 0.43
N LEU A 348 -11.48 -12.64 0.39
CA LEU A 348 -11.37 -11.90 -0.87
C LEU A 348 -10.23 -12.44 -1.74
N SER A 349 -9.08 -12.74 -1.14
CA SER A 349 -7.92 -13.32 -1.81
C SER A 349 -8.20 -14.74 -2.33
N ARG A 350 -8.85 -15.59 -1.53
CA ARG A 350 -9.25 -16.95 -1.94
C ARG A 350 -10.10 -16.93 -3.20
N MET A 351 -11.07 -16.02 -3.27
CA MET A 351 -11.97 -15.87 -4.43
C MET A 351 -11.25 -15.40 -5.70
N GLN A 352 -10.00 -14.98 -5.66
CA GLN A 352 -9.23 -14.65 -6.87
C GLN A 352 -8.61 -15.88 -7.52
N ALA A 353 -8.43 -16.96 -6.78
CA ALA A 353 -7.72 -18.14 -7.24
C ALA A 353 -8.61 -19.35 -7.56
N ILE A 354 -9.91 -19.28 -7.32
CA ILE A 354 -10.85 -20.40 -7.51
C ILE A 354 -11.74 -20.22 -8.74
N ASP A 355 -12.23 -21.34 -9.30
CA ASP A 355 -13.33 -21.38 -10.28
C ASP A 355 -14.58 -21.94 -9.60
N PRO A 356 -15.51 -21.11 -9.15
CA PRO A 356 -16.69 -21.56 -8.43
C PRO A 356 -17.70 -22.27 -9.33
N LYS A 357 -17.63 -22.10 -10.65
CA LYS A 357 -18.68 -22.55 -11.58
C LYS A 357 -20.06 -22.11 -11.07
N ASP A 358 -20.95 -23.07 -10.75
CA ASP A 358 -22.30 -22.82 -10.21
C ASP A 358 -22.39 -22.93 -8.68
N LYS A 359 -21.33 -23.35 -7.99
CA LYS A 359 -21.39 -23.69 -6.57
C LYS A 359 -21.72 -22.49 -5.67
N LEU A 360 -21.12 -21.32 -5.93
CA LEU A 360 -21.46 -20.08 -5.19
C LEU A 360 -22.85 -19.59 -5.56
N TRP A 361 -23.23 -19.68 -6.82
CA TRP A 361 -24.57 -19.32 -7.27
C TRP A 361 -25.62 -20.17 -6.56
N ASN A 362 -25.49 -21.49 -6.63
CA ASN A 362 -26.46 -22.44 -6.07
C ASN A 362 -26.54 -22.38 -4.53
N SER A 363 -25.54 -21.86 -3.85
CA SER A 363 -25.61 -21.62 -2.40
C SER A 363 -26.50 -20.41 -2.03
N ILE A 364 -26.67 -19.46 -2.94
CA ILE A 364 -27.47 -18.25 -2.73
C ILE A 364 -28.83 -18.33 -3.42
N PHE A 365 -28.88 -18.90 -4.62
CA PHE A 365 -30.06 -18.99 -5.48
C PHE A 365 -30.41 -20.43 -5.81
N SER A 366 -31.72 -20.74 -5.79
CA SER A 366 -32.30 -22.03 -6.24
C SER A 366 -32.67 -22.05 -7.71
N LYS A 367 -32.68 -20.88 -8.37
CA LYS A 367 -33.01 -20.69 -9.78
C LYS A 367 -31.82 -20.22 -10.61
N PRO A 368 -31.74 -20.55 -11.91
CA PRO A 368 -30.70 -20.01 -12.79
C PRO A 368 -30.88 -18.49 -13.00
N PRO A 369 -29.79 -17.77 -13.42
CA PRO A 369 -29.83 -16.32 -13.57
C PRO A 369 -30.95 -15.76 -14.44
N GLU A 370 -31.30 -16.48 -15.50
CA GLU A 370 -32.30 -16.08 -16.51
C GLU A 370 -33.72 -16.00 -15.95
N GLN A 371 -33.99 -16.74 -14.85
CA GLN A 371 -35.29 -16.77 -14.18
C GLN A 371 -35.44 -15.75 -13.09
N LEU A 372 -34.38 -14.94 -12.79
CA LEU A 372 -34.50 -13.85 -11.84
C LEU A 372 -35.22 -12.65 -12.44
N ASN A 373 -36.17 -12.11 -11.69
CA ASN A 373 -36.88 -10.87 -12.03
C ASN A 373 -36.02 -9.67 -11.64
N VAL A 374 -34.97 -9.40 -12.40
CA VAL A 374 -34.04 -8.28 -12.26
C VAL A 374 -33.66 -7.76 -13.65
N SER A 375 -33.17 -6.53 -13.74
CA SER A 375 -32.68 -5.97 -15.01
C SER A 375 -31.52 -6.79 -15.58
N ALA A 376 -31.29 -6.68 -16.90
CA ALA A 376 -30.17 -7.36 -17.57
C ALA A 376 -28.81 -6.97 -16.97
N SER A 377 -28.61 -5.68 -16.60
CA SER A 377 -27.39 -5.17 -15.98
C SER A 377 -27.17 -5.72 -14.57
N GLU A 378 -28.23 -5.81 -13.77
CA GLU A 378 -28.18 -6.38 -12.41
C GLU A 378 -27.89 -7.88 -12.47
N ARG A 379 -28.53 -8.59 -13.39
CA ARG A 379 -28.27 -10.01 -13.64
C ARG A 379 -26.81 -10.25 -14.01
N ALA A 380 -26.26 -9.47 -14.94
CA ALA A 380 -24.86 -9.57 -15.34
C ALA A 380 -23.92 -9.31 -14.14
N ARG A 381 -24.23 -8.33 -13.28
CA ARG A 381 -23.48 -8.02 -12.07
C ARG A 381 -23.53 -9.17 -11.05
N LEU A 382 -24.70 -9.76 -10.80
CA LEU A 382 -24.86 -10.91 -9.90
C LEU A 382 -24.09 -12.12 -10.43
N VAL A 383 -24.20 -12.41 -11.72
CA VAL A 383 -23.45 -13.47 -12.38
C VAL A 383 -21.95 -13.24 -12.22
N GLY A 384 -21.43 -12.07 -12.58
CA GLY A 384 -20.00 -11.74 -12.44
C GLY A 384 -19.48 -11.76 -11.01
N THR A 385 -20.36 -11.64 -10.01
CA THR A 385 -20.01 -11.72 -8.60
C THR A 385 -19.87 -13.16 -8.11
N LEU A 386 -20.74 -14.09 -8.57
CA LEU A 386 -20.84 -15.46 -8.06
C LEU A 386 -20.34 -16.53 -9.04
N LYS A 387 -20.28 -16.23 -10.34
CA LYS A 387 -19.79 -17.11 -11.41
C LYS A 387 -18.65 -16.40 -12.14
N PHE A 388 -17.42 -16.80 -11.88
CA PHE A 388 -16.23 -16.13 -12.40
C PHE A 388 -15.09 -17.11 -12.65
N LYS A 389 -14.05 -16.67 -13.33
CA LYS A 389 -12.82 -17.41 -13.53
C LYS A 389 -11.71 -16.91 -12.59
N PRO A 390 -10.77 -17.79 -12.22
CA PRO A 390 -9.63 -17.38 -11.41
C PRO A 390 -8.73 -16.40 -12.15
N GLN A 391 -8.05 -15.55 -11.42
CA GLN A 391 -7.02 -14.65 -11.94
C GLN A 391 -5.74 -15.46 -12.21
N SER A 392 -5.41 -15.68 -13.48
CA SER A 392 -4.31 -16.57 -13.89
C SER A 392 -2.92 -16.12 -13.40
N GLN A 393 -2.74 -14.82 -13.13
CA GLN A 393 -1.52 -14.24 -12.56
C GLN A 393 -1.32 -14.57 -11.08
N VAL A 394 -2.38 -14.94 -10.34
CA VAL A 394 -2.29 -15.30 -8.92
C VAL A 394 -1.74 -16.72 -8.79
N LYS A 395 -0.55 -16.86 -8.18
CA LYS A 395 0.16 -18.15 -8.06
C LYS A 395 0.32 -18.66 -6.64
N ARG A 396 0.05 -17.82 -5.64
CA ARG A 396 0.16 -18.21 -4.23
C ARG A 396 -0.77 -17.36 -3.36
N LEU A 397 -1.28 -17.98 -2.28
CA LEU A 397 -2.10 -17.30 -1.28
C LEU A 397 -1.48 -17.45 0.09
N VAL A 398 -1.59 -16.40 0.91
CA VAL A 398 -1.26 -16.43 2.33
C VAL A 398 -2.47 -15.93 3.11
N PHE A 399 -3.00 -16.76 3.97
CA PHE A 399 -4.15 -16.47 4.81
C PHE A 399 -3.68 -16.21 6.24
N ILE A 400 -4.05 -15.07 6.80
CA ILE A 400 -3.74 -14.70 8.18
C ILE A 400 -5.06 -14.54 8.92
N THR A 401 -5.31 -15.40 9.91
CA THR A 401 -6.54 -15.42 10.74
C THR A 401 -7.83 -15.34 9.91
N THR A 402 -7.89 -16.05 8.80
CA THR A 402 -8.99 -15.97 7.83
C THR A 402 -10.15 -16.89 8.22
N PRO A 403 -11.41 -16.40 8.30
CA PRO A 403 -12.57 -17.21 8.67
C PRO A 403 -13.12 -17.99 7.47
N HIS A 404 -12.46 -19.07 7.06
CA HIS A 404 -12.85 -19.86 5.88
C HIS A 404 -14.22 -20.55 6.01
N ARG A 405 -14.72 -20.70 7.24
CA ARG A 405 -16.06 -21.23 7.55
C ARG A 405 -16.91 -20.22 8.31
N GLY A 406 -16.56 -18.93 8.22
CA GLY A 406 -17.24 -17.86 8.95
C GLY A 406 -16.80 -17.72 10.41
N SER A 407 -17.49 -16.87 11.12
CA SER A 407 -17.25 -16.56 12.54
C SER A 407 -18.57 -16.48 13.28
N SER A 408 -18.70 -17.21 14.38
CA SER A 408 -19.87 -17.18 15.27
C SER A 408 -20.09 -15.80 15.92
N ILE A 409 -19.03 -14.98 16.05
CA ILE A 409 -19.15 -13.61 16.56
C ILE A 409 -19.99 -12.75 15.62
N ALA A 410 -19.90 -12.95 14.30
CA ALA A 410 -20.70 -12.22 13.32
C ALA A 410 -22.22 -12.48 13.46
N GLY A 411 -22.61 -13.61 14.04
CA GLY A 411 -24.02 -13.96 14.33
C GLY A 411 -24.61 -13.30 15.57
N MET A 412 -23.80 -12.69 16.45
CA MET A 412 -24.30 -12.13 17.71
C MET A 412 -25.24 -10.94 17.50
N ASN A 413 -26.29 -10.84 18.34
CA ASN A 413 -27.28 -9.78 18.29
C ASN A 413 -26.69 -8.36 18.33
N ILE A 414 -25.56 -8.17 19.05
CA ILE A 414 -24.88 -6.87 19.12
C ILE A 414 -24.27 -6.49 17.77
N VAL A 415 -23.72 -7.47 17.03
CA VAL A 415 -23.14 -7.29 15.70
C VAL A 415 -24.25 -6.97 14.68
N ARG A 416 -25.40 -7.63 14.77
CA ARG A 416 -26.60 -7.29 13.95
C ARG A 416 -27.07 -5.86 14.19
N ARG A 417 -27.04 -5.38 15.44
CA ARG A 417 -27.36 -3.97 15.76
C ARG A 417 -26.34 -2.99 15.19
N LEU A 418 -25.07 -3.32 15.21
CA LEU A 418 -24.03 -2.50 14.57
C LEU A 418 -24.18 -2.52 13.04
N ALA A 419 -24.52 -3.67 12.47
CA ALA A 419 -24.79 -3.80 11.04
C ALA A 419 -25.95 -2.90 10.56
N SER A 420 -26.96 -2.63 11.40
CA SER A 420 -28.06 -1.71 11.07
C SER A 420 -27.61 -0.25 10.89
N LEU A 421 -26.39 0.10 11.29
CA LEU A 421 -25.79 1.42 11.07
C LEU A 421 -25.08 1.54 9.72
N ILE A 422 -24.84 0.42 9.04
CA ILE A 422 -24.19 0.40 7.73
C ILE A 422 -25.18 0.88 6.67
N ARG A 423 -24.82 1.91 5.93
CA ARG A 423 -25.60 2.43 4.81
C ARG A 423 -25.03 1.90 3.49
N LEU A 424 -25.69 0.90 2.94
CA LEU A 424 -25.32 0.35 1.64
C LEU A 424 -25.45 1.41 0.54
N PRO A 425 -24.60 1.31 -0.53
CA PRO A 425 -24.81 2.08 -1.76
C PRO A 425 -26.21 1.88 -2.32
N VAL A 426 -26.81 2.94 -2.87
CA VAL A 426 -28.19 2.95 -3.37
C VAL A 426 -28.44 1.79 -4.34
N ASP A 427 -27.53 1.56 -5.28
CA ASP A 427 -27.64 0.43 -6.24
C ASP A 427 -27.66 -0.93 -5.54
N THR A 428 -26.84 -1.11 -4.51
CA THR A 428 -26.82 -2.37 -3.74
C THR A 428 -28.10 -2.53 -2.95
N LEU A 429 -28.62 -1.44 -2.38
CA LEU A 429 -29.87 -1.44 -1.63
C LEU A 429 -31.06 -1.80 -2.54
N LEU A 430 -31.16 -1.18 -3.71
CA LEU A 430 -32.25 -1.43 -4.68
C LEU A 430 -32.25 -2.88 -5.17
N VAL A 431 -31.06 -3.41 -5.55
CA VAL A 431 -30.96 -4.82 -5.97
C VAL A 431 -31.30 -5.78 -4.83
N SER A 432 -30.82 -5.51 -3.62
CA SER A 432 -31.15 -6.33 -2.45
C SER A 432 -32.66 -6.32 -2.17
N GLN A 433 -33.31 -5.15 -2.28
CA GLN A 433 -34.76 -5.03 -2.12
C GLN A 433 -35.49 -5.81 -3.22
N GLN A 434 -35.12 -5.67 -4.47
CA GLN A 434 -35.74 -6.38 -5.59
C GLN A 434 -35.58 -7.91 -5.49
N LEU A 435 -34.43 -8.39 -4.98
CA LEU A 435 -34.23 -9.80 -4.70
C LEU A 435 -35.15 -10.28 -3.56
N LEU A 436 -35.26 -9.51 -2.48
CA LEU A 436 -36.07 -9.88 -1.31
C LEU A 436 -37.57 -9.77 -1.53
N THR A 437 -38.06 -8.97 -2.49
CA THR A 437 -39.50 -8.78 -2.76
C THR A 437 -39.97 -9.48 -4.02
N GLY A 438 -39.16 -9.48 -5.09
CA GLY A 438 -39.53 -9.98 -6.41
C GLY A 438 -38.96 -11.34 -6.78
N ASN A 439 -38.09 -11.93 -5.93
CA ASN A 439 -37.40 -13.20 -6.20
C ASN A 439 -37.30 -14.10 -4.96
N THR A 440 -38.24 -13.99 -4.05
CA THR A 440 -38.23 -14.72 -2.77
C THR A 440 -38.17 -16.24 -2.94
N ASP A 441 -38.81 -16.76 -4.00
CA ASP A 441 -38.85 -18.18 -4.36
C ASP A 441 -37.54 -18.66 -5.04
N ALA A 442 -36.70 -17.73 -5.45
CA ALA A 442 -35.39 -18.01 -6.03
C ALA A 442 -34.25 -17.91 -4.99
N LEU A 443 -34.50 -17.35 -3.82
CA LEU A 443 -33.48 -17.19 -2.77
C LEU A 443 -33.40 -18.44 -1.88
N ASN A 444 -32.18 -18.77 -1.44
CA ASN A 444 -31.98 -19.68 -0.32
C ASN A 444 -32.81 -19.19 0.89
N PRO A 445 -33.58 -20.08 1.57
CA PRO A 445 -34.43 -19.69 2.69
C PRO A 445 -33.73 -18.85 3.76
N GLN A 446 -32.51 -19.19 4.10
CA GLN A 446 -31.73 -18.48 5.11
C GLN A 446 -31.36 -17.04 4.66
N ILE A 447 -31.05 -16.83 3.39
CA ILE A 447 -30.84 -15.48 2.81
C ILE A 447 -32.11 -14.65 2.93
N ARG A 448 -33.24 -15.24 2.62
CA ARG A 448 -34.56 -14.59 2.74
C ARG A 448 -34.87 -14.21 4.17
N ASP A 449 -34.64 -15.10 5.12
CA ASP A 449 -34.97 -14.88 6.55
C ASP A 449 -34.07 -13.80 7.18
N TRP A 450 -32.83 -13.68 6.72
CA TRP A 450 -31.90 -12.63 7.16
C TRP A 450 -32.14 -11.27 6.51
N GLY A 451 -32.84 -11.23 5.37
CA GLY A 451 -33.13 -9.99 4.67
C GLY A 451 -31.88 -9.21 4.26
N PHE A 452 -31.88 -7.90 4.47
CA PHE A 452 -30.74 -7.05 4.12
C PHE A 452 -29.42 -7.42 4.81
N PHE A 453 -29.50 -8.02 6.00
CA PHE A 453 -28.29 -8.41 6.74
C PHE A 453 -27.41 -9.38 5.95
N ALA A 454 -28.02 -10.28 5.17
CA ALA A 454 -27.29 -11.22 4.31
C ALA A 454 -26.40 -10.54 3.24
N PHE A 455 -26.68 -9.29 2.88
CA PHE A 455 -25.96 -8.55 1.85
C PHE A 455 -24.88 -7.61 2.41
N LEU A 456 -24.71 -7.57 3.74
CA LEU A 456 -23.66 -6.83 4.41
C LEU A 456 -22.40 -7.69 4.62
N SER A 457 -21.24 -7.04 4.84
CA SER A 457 -20.02 -7.75 5.22
C SER A 457 -20.21 -8.59 6.48
N LEU A 458 -20.83 -8.03 7.50
CA LEU A 458 -21.09 -8.71 8.77
C LEU A 458 -22.03 -9.92 8.60
N GLY A 459 -23.02 -9.84 7.71
CA GLY A 459 -23.88 -10.97 7.37
C GLY A 459 -23.09 -12.09 6.67
N THR A 460 -22.32 -11.73 5.63
CA THR A 460 -21.51 -12.69 4.89
C THR A 460 -20.32 -13.24 5.68
N LEU A 461 -19.98 -12.70 6.85
CA LEU A 461 -18.96 -13.25 7.74
C LEU A 461 -19.53 -14.20 8.79
N SER A 462 -20.86 -14.31 8.93
CA SER A 462 -21.47 -15.29 9.84
C SER A 462 -21.23 -16.71 9.34
N ASP A 463 -20.88 -17.62 10.26
CA ASP A 463 -20.66 -19.05 9.99
C ASP A 463 -21.92 -19.79 9.48
N GLU A 464 -23.09 -19.25 9.79
CA GLU A 464 -24.37 -19.76 9.29
C GLU A 464 -24.70 -19.32 7.86
N HIS A 465 -23.93 -18.39 7.23
CA HIS A 465 -24.27 -17.87 5.90
C HIS A 465 -24.07 -18.94 4.81
N PRO A 466 -25.07 -19.21 3.94
CA PRO A 466 -25.01 -20.26 2.91
C PRO A 466 -23.82 -20.13 1.94
N PHE A 467 -23.27 -18.93 1.79
CA PHE A 467 -22.08 -18.65 0.99
C PHE A 467 -20.93 -19.61 1.29
N TYR A 468 -20.72 -20.00 2.56
CA TYR A 468 -19.63 -20.91 2.95
C TYR A 468 -19.81 -22.33 2.46
N GLN A 469 -21.05 -22.80 2.29
CA GLN A 469 -21.32 -24.11 1.69
C GLN A 469 -20.82 -24.14 0.24
N GLY A 470 -21.12 -23.08 -0.51
CA GLY A 470 -20.62 -22.92 -1.88
C GLY A 470 -19.09 -22.76 -1.89
N LEU A 471 -18.53 -21.84 -1.10
CA LEU A 471 -17.10 -21.53 -1.08
C LEU A 471 -16.24 -22.75 -0.70
N ASN A 472 -16.63 -23.51 0.32
CA ASN A 472 -15.86 -24.64 0.83
C ASN A 472 -15.97 -25.89 -0.03
N SER A 473 -16.93 -25.93 -0.95
CA SER A 473 -17.02 -27.00 -1.96
C SER A 473 -16.07 -26.80 -3.16
N VAL A 474 -15.40 -25.61 -3.24
CA VAL A 474 -14.49 -25.27 -4.36
C VAL A 474 -13.04 -25.44 -3.92
N PRO A 475 -12.26 -26.30 -4.60
CA PRO A 475 -10.84 -26.46 -4.28
C PRO A 475 -10.03 -25.21 -4.64
N ILE A 476 -8.93 -24.99 -3.92
CA ILE A 476 -7.96 -23.93 -4.20
C ILE A 476 -6.84 -24.57 -5.04
N PRO A 477 -6.69 -24.21 -6.33
CA PRO A 477 -5.76 -24.90 -7.23
C PRO A 477 -4.30 -24.39 -7.13
N VAL A 478 -4.04 -23.34 -6.36
CA VAL A 478 -2.69 -22.77 -6.15
C VAL A 478 -2.19 -23.09 -4.75
N PRO A 479 -0.87 -23.15 -4.53
CA PRO A 479 -0.31 -23.28 -3.19
C PRO A 479 -0.82 -22.19 -2.25
N TYR A 480 -1.19 -22.57 -1.03
CA TYR A 480 -1.62 -21.62 -0.01
C TYR A 480 -1.05 -21.98 1.36
N HIS A 481 -0.96 -20.99 2.22
CA HIS A 481 -0.42 -21.07 3.55
C HIS A 481 -1.38 -20.43 4.55
N SER A 482 -1.45 -20.97 5.76
CA SER A 482 -2.29 -20.44 6.84
C SER A 482 -1.44 -19.99 8.01
N VAL A 483 -1.71 -18.78 8.50
CA VAL A 483 -1.23 -18.29 9.81
C VAL A 483 -2.46 -18.13 10.69
N ILE A 484 -2.52 -18.92 11.77
CA ILE A 484 -3.69 -19.01 12.63
C ILE A 484 -3.35 -18.44 14.01
N GLY A 485 -4.18 -17.52 14.49
CA GLY A 485 -4.06 -16.98 15.84
C GLY A 485 -4.66 -17.92 16.89
N GLN A 486 -3.97 -18.09 18.01
CA GLN A 486 -4.48 -18.78 19.19
C GLN A 486 -4.41 -17.83 20.39
N PHE A 487 -5.57 -17.38 20.86
CA PHE A 487 -5.66 -16.55 22.05
C PHE A 487 -6.12 -17.36 23.26
N GLY A 488 -5.33 -17.30 24.33
CA GLY A 488 -5.61 -18.06 25.56
C GLY A 488 -4.92 -19.43 25.59
N ARG A 489 -5.45 -20.33 26.47
CA ARG A 489 -4.79 -21.62 26.81
C ARG A 489 -5.61 -22.86 26.44
N LYS A 490 -6.67 -22.71 25.66
CA LYS A 490 -7.48 -23.84 25.23
C LYS A 490 -6.69 -24.77 24.31
N PRO A 491 -7.01 -26.07 24.27
CA PRO A 491 -6.48 -26.98 23.24
C PRO A 491 -6.72 -26.41 21.84
N LEU A 492 -5.80 -26.65 20.90
CA LEU A 492 -5.80 -26.07 19.58
C LEU A 492 -7.14 -26.19 18.86
N LEU A 493 -7.73 -27.37 18.83
CA LEU A 493 -9.00 -27.66 18.15
C LEU A 493 -10.21 -26.89 18.72
N GLU A 494 -10.13 -26.49 19.99
CA GLU A 494 -11.15 -25.74 20.70
C GLU A 494 -10.79 -24.25 20.81
N SER A 495 -9.64 -23.87 20.26
CA SER A 495 -9.09 -22.53 20.39
C SER A 495 -9.70 -21.56 19.38
N SER A 496 -9.45 -20.29 19.63
CA SER A 496 -9.84 -19.17 18.78
C SER A 496 -8.82 -18.06 18.97
N ASP A 497 -8.68 -17.18 17.97
CA ASP A 497 -7.94 -15.93 18.11
C ASP A 497 -8.76 -14.81 18.80
N GLY A 498 -9.92 -15.15 19.38
CA GLY A 498 -10.88 -14.21 19.96
C GLY A 498 -11.98 -13.77 19.01
N ALA A 499 -11.83 -14.01 17.71
CA ALA A 499 -12.83 -13.69 16.68
C ALA A 499 -13.12 -14.90 15.77
N VAL A 500 -12.10 -15.64 15.37
CA VAL A 500 -12.19 -16.76 14.44
C VAL A 500 -11.77 -18.05 15.16
N PRO A 501 -12.64 -19.07 15.23
CA PRO A 501 -12.26 -20.39 15.75
C PRO A 501 -11.18 -21.04 14.88
N TYR A 502 -10.31 -21.84 15.51
CA TYR A 502 -9.31 -22.62 14.77
C TYR A 502 -9.95 -23.46 13.67
N SER A 503 -11.07 -24.13 13.97
CA SER A 503 -11.83 -24.93 12.99
C SER A 503 -12.29 -24.14 11.76
N SER A 504 -12.47 -22.83 11.87
CA SER A 504 -12.80 -21.95 10.74
C SER A 504 -11.57 -21.46 10.00
N ALA A 505 -10.46 -21.21 10.70
CA ALA A 505 -9.22 -20.72 10.10
C ALA A 505 -8.39 -21.81 9.44
N HIS A 506 -8.49 -23.04 9.92
CA HIS A 506 -7.82 -24.20 9.37
C HIS A 506 -8.39 -24.62 8.00
N LEU A 507 -7.50 -24.89 7.06
CA LEU A 507 -7.83 -25.48 5.75
C LEU A 507 -6.95 -26.68 5.46
N ASP A 508 -7.59 -27.83 5.21
CA ASP A 508 -6.90 -29.02 4.71
C ASP A 508 -6.19 -28.73 3.38
N GLY A 509 -4.96 -29.24 3.22
CA GLY A 509 -4.17 -29.05 2.02
C GLY A 509 -3.34 -27.76 2.00
N ALA A 510 -3.30 -26.99 3.08
CA ALA A 510 -2.36 -25.88 3.23
C ALA A 510 -0.91 -26.40 3.14
N LYS A 511 -0.08 -25.73 2.32
CA LYS A 511 1.34 -26.09 2.17
C LYS A 511 2.13 -25.88 3.46
N SER A 512 1.75 -24.90 4.25
CA SER A 512 2.16 -24.76 5.65
C SER A 512 1.05 -24.14 6.47
N GLU A 513 0.99 -24.54 7.74
CA GLU A 513 0.15 -23.94 8.76
C GLU A 513 1.02 -23.53 9.94
N LYS A 514 0.93 -22.27 10.35
CA LYS A 514 1.62 -21.72 11.51
C LYS A 514 0.62 -21.19 12.52
N VAL A 515 0.61 -21.80 13.71
CA VAL A 515 -0.17 -21.28 14.83
C VAL A 515 0.70 -20.30 15.62
N VAL A 516 0.15 -19.10 15.88
CA VAL A 516 0.82 -18.03 16.61
C VAL A 516 0.01 -17.68 17.85
N PRO A 517 0.61 -17.57 19.04
CA PRO A 517 -0.10 -17.17 20.25
C PRO A 517 -0.42 -15.66 20.19
N CYS A 518 -1.58 -15.33 19.63
CA CYS A 518 -2.01 -13.95 19.41
C CYS A 518 -3.54 -13.84 19.32
N TRP A 519 -4.05 -12.62 19.46
CA TRP A 519 -5.43 -12.29 19.16
C TRP A 519 -5.62 -11.99 17.66
N HIS A 520 -6.86 -11.81 17.21
CA HIS A 520 -7.24 -11.67 15.79
C HIS A 520 -6.45 -10.61 14.98
N GLY A 521 -6.06 -9.52 15.59
CA GLY A 521 -5.29 -8.43 14.95
C GLY A 521 -3.77 -8.64 14.92
N CYS A 522 -3.28 -9.86 14.72
CA CYS A 522 -1.88 -10.23 14.92
C CYS A 522 -0.93 -9.98 13.73
N VAL A 523 -1.36 -9.29 12.69
CA VAL A 523 -0.54 -9.09 11.46
C VAL A 523 0.80 -8.42 11.75
N GLU A 524 0.83 -7.52 12.73
CA GLU A 524 2.04 -6.76 13.11
C GLU A 524 3.03 -7.57 13.98
N ARG A 525 2.66 -8.78 14.43
CA ARG A 525 3.50 -9.63 15.29
C ARG A 525 4.74 -10.13 14.52
N PRO A 526 5.93 -10.10 15.17
CA PRO A 526 7.17 -10.57 14.54
C PRO A 526 7.07 -12.00 13.98
N GLU A 527 6.37 -12.90 14.68
CA GLU A 527 6.21 -14.29 14.26
C GLU A 527 5.40 -14.41 12.97
N VAL A 528 4.40 -13.55 12.77
CA VAL A 528 3.58 -13.48 11.55
C VAL A 528 4.40 -12.88 10.41
N VAL A 529 5.12 -11.78 10.67
CA VAL A 529 6.00 -11.13 9.69
C VAL A 529 7.06 -12.10 9.18
N GLN A 530 7.73 -12.82 10.10
CA GLN A 530 8.75 -13.83 9.76
C GLN A 530 8.17 -14.97 8.91
N GLU A 531 6.95 -15.43 9.21
CA GLU A 531 6.32 -16.48 8.43
C GLU A 531 5.97 -16.00 7.01
N VAL A 532 5.45 -14.78 6.85
CA VAL A 532 5.22 -14.20 5.51
C VAL A 532 6.53 -14.11 4.73
N VAL A 533 7.59 -13.59 5.35
CA VAL A 533 8.93 -13.53 4.73
C VAL A 533 9.44 -14.92 4.33
N ARG A 534 9.28 -15.94 5.18
CA ARG A 534 9.64 -17.33 4.87
C ARG A 534 8.90 -17.82 3.62
N ILE A 535 7.58 -17.57 3.55
CA ILE A 535 6.73 -17.98 2.42
C ILE A 535 7.15 -17.27 1.13
N LEU A 536 7.50 -15.98 1.20
CA LEU A 536 8.00 -15.24 0.05
C LEU A 536 9.32 -15.84 -0.48
N ARG A 537 10.26 -16.17 0.40
CA ARG A 537 11.50 -16.86 -0.01
C ARG A 537 11.24 -18.25 -0.61
N GLU A 538 10.29 -19.00 -0.04
CA GLU A 538 9.86 -20.27 -0.60
C GLU A 538 9.30 -20.12 -2.02
N HIS A 539 8.49 -19.08 -2.26
CA HIS A 539 7.95 -18.79 -3.58
C HIS A 539 9.05 -18.49 -4.62
N LEU A 540 10.09 -17.75 -4.25
CA LEU A 540 11.22 -17.47 -5.15
C LEU A 540 11.98 -18.76 -5.53
N ARG A 541 12.24 -19.65 -4.55
CA ARG A 541 12.92 -20.93 -4.82
C ARG A 541 12.12 -21.80 -5.80
N GLU A 542 10.82 -21.92 -5.58
CA GLU A 542 9.94 -22.76 -6.42
C GLU A 542 9.70 -22.18 -7.80
N SER A 543 9.74 -20.86 -7.94
CA SER A 543 9.57 -20.20 -9.23
C SER A 543 10.86 -20.09 -10.04
N GLY A 544 11.98 -20.65 -9.54
CA GLY A 544 13.28 -20.62 -10.23
C GLY A 544 13.83 -19.20 -10.39
N THR A 545 13.52 -18.29 -9.47
CA THR A 545 13.91 -16.87 -9.50
C THR A 545 14.99 -16.52 -8.47
N LEU A 546 15.42 -17.48 -7.68
CA LEU A 546 16.64 -17.43 -6.85
C LEU A 546 17.87 -17.70 -7.68
#